data_ad0209c4ca6aafb53086d4801ceb3002
#
_entry.id   ad0209c4ca6aafb53086d4801ceb3002
#
_cell.length_a   1.000
_cell.length_b   1.000
_cell.length_c   1.000
_cell.angle_alpha   90.00
_cell.angle_beta   90.00
_cell.angle_gamma   90.00
#
_symmetry.space_group_name_H-M   'P 1'
#
loop_
_entity.id
_entity.type
_entity.pdbx_description
1 polymer ?
#
loop_
_entity_poly.entity_id
_entity_poly.type
_entity_poly.pdbx_seq_one_letter_code
_entity_poly.pdbx_strand_id
1 'polypeptide(L)'
;MLSHKWEDKKPLFHQVIHIAVYDLDDSPTHDKLQTYCKIVREAGFHWAWSDTCCINKADNFVLQESLVAMFKWYQGSALMTVFLRGVTSSSPPGALARSICSTRGWTLQEYIAAKDVRFYTEDWILYQDLPLSNHKESPEVISEMEQATGASAQQLMPLRLGLSSIREKLRLASTRSTTRVEDATYSLLGILDVVGISAICGEGEVSLGRLLANILTRSGDVSILAWTGESSRFNSCLVSLCSTVQPCRTSQHPFRTPRCKESSLRNLHSTSMRPWGCSTVSSSFRRPSLQRVG
;
A
#
# COMPACT_ATOMS: atom_id res chain seq x y z
N MET A 1 -11.52 3.74 7.73
CA MET A 1 -10.22 4.43 7.51
C MET A 1 -10.34 5.39 6.34
N LEU A 2 -9.62 6.52 6.35
CA LEU A 2 -9.65 7.51 5.26
C LEU A 2 -8.48 7.28 4.30
N SER A 3 -8.78 7.16 3.01
CA SER A 3 -7.83 7.20 1.90
C SER A 3 -8.00 8.52 1.16
N HIS A 4 -6.93 9.32 1.05
CA HIS A 4 -7.00 10.64 0.42
C HIS A 4 -5.63 11.13 -0.04
N LYS A 5 -5.62 12.11 -0.95
CA LYS A 5 -4.40 12.88 -1.24
C LYS A 5 -4.16 13.89 -0.12
N TRP A 6 -2.92 13.97 0.35
CA TRP A 6 -2.49 14.99 1.30
C TRP A 6 -2.50 16.38 0.67
N GLU A 7 -2.80 17.37 1.48
CA GLU A 7 -2.75 18.78 1.16
C GLU A 7 -1.67 19.45 2.00
N ASP A 8 -1.25 20.66 1.63
CA ASP A 8 -0.14 21.36 2.29
C ASP A 8 -0.45 21.68 3.76
N LYS A 9 -1.69 22.11 4.03
CA LYS A 9 -2.18 22.41 5.39
C LYS A 9 -3.04 21.24 5.90
N LYS A 10 -2.46 20.12 6.22
CA LYS A 10 -3.17 18.95 6.79
C LYS A 10 -3.13 18.96 8.31
N PRO A 11 -4.19 18.48 9.00
CA PRO A 11 -4.15 18.33 10.45
C PRO A 11 -3.08 17.30 10.84
N LEU A 12 -2.23 17.67 11.79
CA LEU A 12 -1.13 16.83 12.27
C LEU A 12 -1.48 16.19 13.61
N PHE A 13 -0.80 15.11 13.96
CA PHE A 13 -1.03 14.36 15.19
C PHE A 13 -1.08 15.23 16.44
N HIS A 14 -0.10 16.13 16.62
CA HIS A 14 -0.01 17.01 17.79
C HIS A 14 -1.14 18.05 17.87
N GLN A 15 -1.80 18.35 16.76
CA GLN A 15 -2.92 19.31 16.72
C GLN A 15 -4.24 18.66 17.15
N VAL A 16 -4.40 17.36 16.95
CA VAL A 16 -5.67 16.67 17.17
C VAL A 16 -5.67 15.75 18.42
N ILE A 17 -4.51 15.50 19.02
CA ILE A 17 -4.42 14.52 20.11
C ILE A 17 -5.12 14.96 21.40
N HIS A 18 -5.27 16.27 21.60
CA HIS A 18 -5.85 16.87 22.81
C HIS A 18 -7.12 17.70 22.53
N ILE A 19 -7.56 17.76 21.29
CA ILE A 19 -8.71 18.58 20.86
C ILE A 19 -9.70 17.67 20.16
N ALA A 20 -10.99 17.85 20.44
CA ALA A 20 -12.00 17.14 19.68
C ALA A 20 -11.97 17.62 18.22
N VAL A 21 -12.14 16.70 17.27
CA VAL A 21 -12.03 17.02 15.84
C VAL A 21 -12.96 18.17 15.43
N TYR A 22 -14.12 18.29 16.07
CA TYR A 22 -15.11 19.33 15.78
C TYR A 22 -14.77 20.69 16.41
N ASP A 23 -13.76 20.77 17.28
CA ASP A 23 -13.27 22.01 17.89
C ASP A 23 -12.03 22.56 17.18
N LEU A 24 -11.61 21.94 16.07
CA LEU A 24 -10.53 22.45 15.24
C LEU A 24 -10.97 23.72 14.50
N ASP A 25 -10.02 24.62 14.27
CA ASP A 25 -10.23 25.88 13.54
C ASP A 25 -10.82 25.63 12.15
N ASP A 26 -11.62 26.59 11.67
CA ASP A 26 -12.19 26.57 10.33
C ASP A 26 -11.08 26.63 9.28
N SER A 27 -10.87 25.54 8.59
CA SER A 27 -9.97 25.47 7.45
C SER A 27 -10.39 24.34 6.52
N PRO A 28 -10.16 24.43 5.20
CA PRO A 28 -10.61 23.40 4.26
C PRO A 28 -10.09 21.99 4.57
N THR A 29 -8.95 21.88 5.23
CA THR A 29 -8.37 20.59 5.61
C THR A 29 -8.95 20.02 6.90
N HIS A 30 -9.32 20.88 7.85
CA HIS A 30 -10.06 20.50 9.04
C HIS A 30 -11.50 20.16 8.70
N ASP A 31 -12.16 20.95 7.82
CA ASP A 31 -13.50 20.65 7.30
C ASP A 31 -13.56 19.28 6.65
N LYS A 32 -12.52 18.93 5.89
CA LYS A 32 -12.41 17.59 5.30
C LYS A 32 -12.34 16.50 6.37
N LEU A 33 -11.56 16.68 7.43
CA LEU A 33 -11.46 15.71 8.52
C LEU A 33 -12.77 15.63 9.30
N GLN A 34 -13.38 16.76 9.61
CA GLN A 34 -14.67 16.86 10.34
C GLN A 34 -15.80 16.18 9.53
N THR A 35 -15.88 16.46 8.23
CA THR A 35 -16.88 15.85 7.35
C THR A 35 -16.68 14.33 7.26
N TYR A 36 -15.44 13.88 7.12
CA TYR A 36 -15.12 12.46 7.17
C TYR A 36 -15.57 11.81 8.49
N CYS A 37 -15.28 12.44 9.63
CA CYS A 37 -15.69 11.94 10.94
C CYS A 37 -17.23 11.90 11.08
N LYS A 38 -17.94 12.88 10.52
CA LYS A 38 -19.40 12.90 10.48
C LYS A 38 -19.95 11.72 9.67
N ILE A 39 -19.41 11.48 8.46
CA ILE A 39 -19.80 10.34 7.61
C ILE A 39 -19.56 9.00 8.33
N VAL A 40 -18.41 8.85 8.99
CA VAL A 40 -18.06 7.66 9.75
C VAL A 40 -19.07 7.42 10.89
N ARG A 41 -19.45 8.47 11.61
CA ARG A 41 -20.44 8.41 12.68
C ARG A 41 -21.83 8.07 12.15
N GLU A 42 -22.27 8.68 11.06
CA GLU A 42 -23.54 8.40 10.40
C GLU A 42 -23.61 6.95 9.87
N ALA A 43 -22.47 6.38 9.49
CA ALA A 43 -22.34 4.98 9.14
C ALA A 43 -22.34 4.02 10.37
N GLY A 44 -22.50 4.55 11.59
CA GLY A 44 -22.58 3.76 12.83
C GLY A 44 -21.25 3.42 13.47
N PHE A 45 -20.14 3.99 13.02
CA PHE A 45 -18.82 3.75 13.60
C PHE A 45 -18.43 4.82 14.63
N HIS A 46 -17.75 4.39 15.69
CA HIS A 46 -17.29 5.27 16.77
C HIS A 46 -15.82 5.68 16.65
N TRP A 47 -15.09 5.11 15.70
CA TRP A 47 -13.66 5.32 15.53
C TRP A 47 -13.32 5.63 14.08
N ALA A 48 -12.54 6.69 13.88
CA ALA A 48 -12.02 7.11 12.58
C ALA A 48 -10.48 7.09 12.58
N TRP A 49 -9.88 6.86 11.43
CA TRP A 49 -8.44 6.89 11.26
C TRP A 49 -8.05 7.60 9.97
N SER A 50 -7.09 8.50 10.08
CA SER A 50 -6.44 9.16 8.96
C SER A 50 -4.94 9.21 9.20
N ASP A 51 -4.15 8.83 8.21
CA ASP A 51 -2.69 8.78 8.28
C ASP A 51 -2.03 10.13 8.57
N THR A 52 -2.72 11.23 8.30
CA THR A 52 -2.24 12.59 8.55
C THR A 52 -2.17 12.91 10.04
N CYS A 53 -3.21 12.57 10.78
CA CYS A 53 -3.39 12.97 12.17
C CYS A 53 -3.37 11.80 13.19
N CYS A 54 -3.44 10.56 12.72
CA CYS A 54 -3.38 9.38 13.61
C CYS A 54 -1.98 8.76 13.70
N ILE A 55 -1.01 9.26 12.94
CA ILE A 55 0.40 8.84 13.02
C ILE A 55 1.25 9.98 13.55
N ASN A 56 1.97 9.75 14.65
CA ASN A 56 2.99 10.69 15.12
C ASN A 56 4.23 10.61 14.23
N LYS A 57 4.28 11.47 13.22
CA LYS A 57 5.39 11.50 12.23
C LYS A 57 6.67 12.13 12.78
N ALA A 58 6.63 12.73 13.97
CA ALA A 58 7.81 13.23 14.67
C ALA A 58 8.54 12.10 15.45
N ASP A 59 7.87 10.99 15.71
CA ASP A 59 8.45 9.80 16.31
C ASP A 59 8.77 8.77 15.21
N ASN A 60 10.06 8.61 14.92
CA ASN A 60 10.54 7.70 13.87
C ASN A 60 10.15 6.25 14.13
N PHE A 61 10.08 5.82 15.39
CA PHE A 61 9.70 4.45 15.73
C PHE A 61 8.22 4.20 15.39
N VAL A 62 7.34 5.12 15.84
CA VAL A 62 5.90 5.06 15.54
C VAL A 62 5.66 5.13 14.03
N LEU A 63 6.40 5.98 13.32
CA LEU A 63 6.29 6.10 11.87
C LEU A 63 6.67 4.77 11.18
N GLN A 64 7.78 4.16 11.53
CA GLN A 64 8.23 2.89 10.96
C GLN A 64 7.25 1.75 11.21
N GLU A 65 6.79 1.60 12.45
CA GLU A 65 5.75 0.61 12.78
C GLU A 65 4.49 0.83 11.95
N SER A 66 4.06 2.08 11.80
CA SER A 66 2.87 2.45 11.02
C SER A 66 3.00 2.06 9.55
N LEU A 67 4.13 2.37 8.92
CA LEU A 67 4.37 2.07 7.51
C LEU A 67 4.30 0.56 7.21
N VAL A 68 4.85 -0.26 8.10
CA VAL A 68 4.81 -1.73 7.96
C VAL A 68 3.41 -2.29 8.26
N ALA A 69 2.71 -1.72 9.23
CA ALA A 69 1.40 -2.23 9.69
C ALA A 69 0.23 -1.73 8.82
N MET A 70 0.41 -0.67 8.03
CA MET A 70 -0.65 0.05 7.33
C MET A 70 -1.53 -0.86 6.45
N PHE A 71 -0.94 -1.77 5.70
CA PHE A 71 -1.69 -2.73 4.88
C PHE A 71 -2.66 -3.55 5.74
N LYS A 72 -2.21 -4.07 6.88
CA LYS A 72 -3.03 -4.87 7.80
C LYS A 72 -4.11 -4.03 8.48
N TRP A 73 -3.85 -2.74 8.72
CA TRP A 73 -4.87 -1.85 9.26
C TRP A 73 -5.99 -1.61 8.25
N TYR A 74 -5.68 -1.37 6.97
CA TYR A 74 -6.69 -1.27 5.92
C TYR A 74 -7.43 -2.60 5.73
N GLN A 75 -6.72 -3.73 5.76
CA GLN A 75 -7.32 -5.07 5.66
C GLN A 75 -8.28 -5.39 6.81
N GLY A 76 -7.97 -4.93 8.01
CA GLY A 76 -8.78 -5.11 9.22
C GLY A 76 -9.84 -4.02 9.44
N SER A 77 -9.88 -2.98 8.60
CA SER A 77 -10.85 -1.91 8.74
C SER A 77 -12.26 -2.37 8.35
N ALA A 78 -13.26 -1.90 9.08
CA ALA A 78 -14.66 -2.19 8.78
C ALA A 78 -15.14 -1.44 7.51
N LEU A 79 -14.58 -0.25 7.26
CA LEU A 79 -14.89 0.57 6.09
C LEU A 79 -13.70 1.45 5.73
N MET A 80 -13.34 1.49 4.46
CA MET A 80 -12.47 2.49 3.89
C MET A 80 -13.30 3.55 3.16
N THR A 81 -13.15 4.79 3.55
CA THR A 81 -13.71 5.96 2.86
C THR A 81 -12.63 6.58 1.99
N VAL A 82 -12.88 6.70 0.71
CA VAL A 82 -11.94 7.31 -0.25
C VAL A 82 -12.47 8.67 -0.68
N PHE A 83 -11.67 9.70 -0.45
CA PHE A 83 -11.97 11.07 -0.91
C PHE A 83 -11.27 11.33 -2.24
N LEU A 84 -12.07 11.47 -3.30
CA LEU A 84 -11.59 11.67 -4.67
C LEU A 84 -11.41 13.15 -4.99
N ARG A 85 -10.23 13.70 -4.70
CA ARG A 85 -9.90 15.08 -5.04
C ARG A 85 -9.96 15.32 -6.55
N GLY A 86 -10.61 16.39 -6.98
CA GLY A 86 -10.79 16.77 -8.38
C GLY A 86 -11.86 15.95 -9.11
N VAL A 87 -12.64 15.16 -8.39
CA VAL A 87 -13.81 14.46 -8.92
C VAL A 87 -15.06 15.03 -8.25
N THR A 88 -15.93 15.63 -9.03
CA THR A 88 -17.21 16.22 -8.59
C THR A 88 -18.37 15.28 -8.91
N SER A 89 -19.55 15.60 -8.38
CA SER A 89 -20.80 14.88 -8.71
C SER A 89 -21.16 14.92 -10.20
N SER A 90 -20.67 15.94 -10.94
CA SER A 90 -20.87 16.09 -12.39
C SER A 90 -19.77 15.42 -13.23
N SER A 91 -18.78 14.82 -12.62
CA SER A 91 -17.69 14.15 -13.33
C SER A 91 -18.21 12.93 -14.10
N PRO A 92 -17.74 12.70 -15.34
CA PRO A 92 -18.21 11.57 -16.14
C PRO A 92 -17.71 10.23 -15.58
N PRO A 93 -18.36 9.10 -15.91
CA PRO A 93 -17.89 7.77 -15.61
C PRO A 93 -16.40 7.58 -15.99
N GLY A 94 -15.66 6.81 -15.21
CA GLY A 94 -14.22 6.65 -15.34
C GLY A 94 -13.40 7.72 -14.62
N ALA A 95 -14.04 8.66 -13.93
CA ALA A 95 -13.33 9.72 -13.21
C ALA A 95 -12.50 9.17 -12.03
N LEU A 96 -12.94 8.09 -11.37
CA LEU A 96 -12.18 7.39 -10.35
C LEU A 96 -10.86 6.88 -10.92
N ALA A 97 -10.88 6.18 -12.05
CA ALA A 97 -9.68 5.62 -12.67
C ALA A 97 -8.67 6.72 -13.04
N ARG A 98 -9.15 7.88 -13.45
CA ARG A 98 -8.32 9.04 -13.84
C ARG A 98 -7.96 9.96 -12.67
N SER A 99 -8.50 9.68 -11.48
CA SER A 99 -8.26 10.54 -10.31
C SER A 99 -6.79 10.51 -9.88
N ILE A 100 -6.34 11.63 -9.32
CA ILE A 100 -4.97 11.73 -8.79
C ILE A 100 -4.70 10.73 -7.64
N CYS A 101 -5.75 10.31 -6.94
CA CYS A 101 -5.65 9.28 -5.92
C CYS A 101 -5.23 7.94 -6.53
N SER A 102 -5.73 7.63 -7.73
CA SER A 102 -5.48 6.36 -8.42
C SER A 102 -4.04 6.21 -8.93
N THR A 103 -3.28 7.28 -9.03
CA THR A 103 -1.87 7.25 -9.49
C THR A 103 -0.85 7.19 -8.35
N ARG A 104 -1.30 7.32 -7.09
CA ARG A 104 -0.39 7.31 -5.92
C ARG A 104 0.06 5.91 -5.55
N GLY A 105 1.34 5.77 -5.14
CA GLY A 105 1.90 4.49 -4.69
C GLY A 105 1.13 3.89 -3.52
N TRP A 106 0.90 4.67 -2.47
CA TRP A 106 0.21 4.22 -1.25
C TRP A 106 -1.22 3.74 -1.49
N THR A 107 -1.96 4.38 -2.39
CA THR A 107 -3.36 4.02 -2.69
C THR A 107 -3.52 2.59 -3.21
N LEU A 108 -2.49 2.03 -3.85
CA LEU A 108 -2.54 0.65 -4.32
C LEU A 108 -2.80 -0.34 -3.17
N GLN A 109 -2.00 -0.24 -2.11
CA GLN A 109 -2.18 -1.13 -0.96
C GLN A 109 -3.51 -0.88 -0.24
N GLU A 110 -3.98 0.37 -0.18
CA GLU A 110 -5.24 0.75 0.43
C GLU A 110 -6.41 0.09 -0.31
N TYR A 111 -6.44 0.21 -1.65
CA TYR A 111 -7.49 -0.37 -2.50
C TYR A 111 -7.49 -1.90 -2.48
N ILE A 112 -6.33 -2.53 -2.46
CA ILE A 112 -6.22 -4.00 -2.41
C ILE A 112 -6.58 -4.53 -1.03
N ALA A 113 -6.12 -3.89 0.04
CA ALA A 113 -6.29 -4.40 1.40
C ALA A 113 -7.72 -4.26 1.94
N ALA A 114 -8.38 -3.12 1.68
CA ALA A 114 -9.68 -2.84 2.25
C ALA A 114 -10.77 -3.78 1.71
N LYS A 115 -11.60 -4.31 2.62
CA LYS A 115 -12.74 -5.18 2.27
C LYS A 115 -13.89 -4.35 1.71
N ASP A 116 -14.35 -3.39 2.49
CA ASP A 116 -15.47 -2.53 2.17
C ASP A 116 -14.95 -1.12 1.88
N VAL A 117 -15.37 -0.56 0.76
CA VAL A 117 -14.91 0.72 0.26
C VAL A 117 -16.08 1.58 -0.15
N ARG A 118 -16.08 2.85 0.26
CA ARG A 118 -16.97 3.88 -0.28
C ARG A 118 -16.16 5.02 -0.87
N PHE A 119 -16.43 5.34 -2.11
CA PHE A 119 -15.82 6.47 -2.80
C PHE A 119 -16.73 7.69 -2.66
N TYR A 120 -16.14 8.82 -2.33
CA TYR A 120 -16.79 10.12 -2.25
C TYR A 120 -16.09 11.11 -3.17
N THR A 121 -16.89 11.95 -3.83
CA THR A 121 -16.41 13.10 -4.60
C THR A 121 -15.79 14.15 -3.70
N GLU A 122 -15.20 15.20 -4.26
CA GLU A 122 -14.69 16.33 -3.47
C GLU A 122 -15.79 17.13 -2.76
N ASP A 123 -17.04 16.97 -3.21
CA ASP A 123 -18.22 17.55 -2.56
C ASP A 123 -18.81 16.64 -1.48
N TRP A 124 -18.14 15.55 -1.13
CA TRP A 124 -18.58 14.54 -0.17
C TRP A 124 -19.90 13.84 -0.54
N ILE A 125 -20.25 13.79 -1.82
CA ILE A 125 -21.33 13.00 -2.36
C ILE A 125 -20.81 11.62 -2.74
N LEU A 126 -21.62 10.57 -2.57
CA LEU A 126 -21.26 9.22 -3.00
C LEU A 126 -20.93 9.21 -4.49
N TYR A 127 -19.81 8.61 -4.85
CA TYR A 127 -19.38 8.53 -6.24
C TYR A 127 -20.44 7.79 -7.08
N GLN A 128 -20.84 8.42 -8.20
CA GLN A 128 -21.92 7.97 -9.08
C GLN A 128 -23.30 7.83 -8.37
N ASP A 129 -23.47 8.53 -7.26
CA ASP A 129 -24.70 8.47 -6.43
C ASP A 129 -25.09 7.03 -6.03
N LEU A 130 -24.10 6.17 -5.83
CA LEU A 130 -24.29 4.75 -5.51
C LEU A 130 -24.53 4.57 -4.01
N PRO A 131 -25.76 4.22 -3.57
CA PRO A 131 -26.08 4.05 -2.15
C PRO A 131 -25.65 2.67 -1.61
N LEU A 132 -24.64 2.05 -2.20
CA LEU A 132 -24.13 0.75 -1.78
C LEU A 132 -23.33 0.84 -0.48
N SER A 133 -23.45 -0.18 0.35
CA SER A 133 -22.60 -0.32 1.54
C SER A 133 -21.13 -0.52 1.18
N ASN A 134 -20.88 -1.18 0.06
CA ASN A 134 -19.56 -1.44 -0.48
C ASN A 134 -19.55 -1.18 -1.99
N HIS A 135 -18.83 -0.17 -2.44
CA HIS A 135 -18.73 0.17 -3.86
C HIS A 135 -17.97 -0.89 -4.69
N LYS A 136 -17.24 -1.81 -4.06
CA LYS A 136 -16.64 -2.96 -4.77
C LYS A 136 -17.69 -3.95 -5.29
N GLU A 137 -18.94 -3.82 -4.88
CA GLU A 137 -20.05 -4.63 -5.39
C GLU A 137 -20.63 -4.09 -6.70
N SER A 138 -20.31 -2.82 -7.08
CA SER A 138 -20.68 -2.26 -8.37
C SER A 138 -19.73 -2.72 -9.45
N PRO A 139 -20.23 -3.37 -10.54
CA PRO A 139 -19.41 -3.74 -11.69
C PRO A 139 -18.69 -2.55 -12.33
N GLU A 140 -19.34 -1.39 -12.37
CA GLU A 140 -18.79 -0.17 -12.96
C GLU A 140 -17.61 0.33 -12.13
N VAL A 141 -17.77 0.43 -10.83
CA VAL A 141 -16.72 0.88 -9.92
C VAL A 141 -15.56 -0.11 -9.89
N ILE A 142 -15.84 -1.42 -9.87
CA ILE A 142 -14.76 -2.42 -9.88
C ILE A 142 -13.97 -2.36 -11.20
N SER A 143 -14.63 -2.11 -12.34
CA SER A 143 -13.96 -1.90 -13.62
C SER A 143 -13.06 -0.66 -13.61
N GLU A 144 -13.51 0.43 -13.01
CA GLU A 144 -12.66 1.62 -12.82
C GLU A 144 -11.50 1.37 -11.86
N MET A 145 -11.70 0.57 -10.81
CA MET A 145 -10.62 0.16 -9.91
C MET A 145 -9.60 -0.74 -10.62
N GLU A 146 -10.04 -1.64 -11.52
CA GLU A 146 -9.13 -2.43 -12.37
C GLU A 146 -8.27 -1.52 -13.25
N GLN A 147 -8.87 -0.54 -13.88
CA GLN A 147 -8.15 0.46 -14.69
C GLN A 147 -7.18 1.28 -13.83
N ALA A 148 -7.62 1.70 -12.65
CA ALA A 148 -6.83 2.50 -11.71
C ALA A 148 -5.63 1.75 -11.16
N THR A 149 -5.77 0.44 -10.90
CA THR A 149 -4.77 -0.35 -10.17
C THR A 149 -3.96 -1.27 -11.08
N GLY A 150 -4.50 -1.67 -12.23
CA GLY A 150 -3.97 -2.76 -13.04
C GLY A 150 -4.16 -4.14 -12.42
N ALA A 151 -4.85 -4.23 -11.26
CA ALA A 151 -5.23 -5.47 -10.61
C ALA A 151 -6.59 -5.92 -11.15
N SER A 152 -6.79 -7.24 -11.31
CA SER A 152 -8.09 -7.78 -11.73
C SER A 152 -9.14 -7.65 -10.61
N ALA A 153 -10.43 -7.68 -10.96
CA ALA A 153 -11.54 -7.67 -10.02
C ALA A 153 -11.35 -8.75 -8.92
N GLN A 154 -10.87 -9.93 -9.30
CA GLN A 154 -10.61 -10.99 -8.34
C GLN A 154 -9.51 -10.65 -7.32
N GLN A 155 -8.50 -9.89 -7.73
CA GLN A 155 -7.41 -9.43 -6.87
C GLN A 155 -7.83 -8.26 -5.96
N LEU A 156 -8.84 -7.51 -6.38
CA LEU A 156 -9.42 -6.42 -5.61
C LEU A 156 -10.42 -6.89 -4.55
N MET A 157 -10.91 -8.13 -4.65
CA MET A 157 -11.84 -8.71 -3.69
C MET A 157 -11.11 -9.37 -2.51
N PRO A 158 -11.55 -9.12 -1.26
CA PRO A 158 -10.77 -9.43 -0.06
C PRO A 158 -10.56 -10.91 0.26
N LEU A 159 -11.35 -11.80 -0.32
CA LEU A 159 -11.32 -13.25 0.00
C LEU A 159 -10.32 -14.07 -0.83
N ARG A 160 -9.64 -13.47 -1.79
CA ARG A 160 -8.73 -14.19 -2.69
C ARG A 160 -7.37 -13.49 -2.77
N LEU A 161 -6.66 -13.46 -1.65
CA LEU A 161 -5.23 -13.09 -1.59
C LEU A 161 -4.32 -14.13 -2.30
N GLY A 162 -4.82 -14.72 -3.38
CA GLY A 162 -4.01 -15.38 -4.38
C GLY A 162 -3.41 -14.37 -5.34
N LEU A 163 -2.88 -13.26 -4.82
CA LEU A 163 -2.04 -12.41 -5.63
C LEU A 163 -0.88 -13.27 -6.12
N SER A 164 -0.92 -13.56 -7.40
CA SER A 164 0.10 -14.03 -8.30
C SER A 164 1.53 -13.64 -7.89
N SER A 165 2.48 -14.02 -8.66
CA SER A 165 3.92 -13.84 -8.43
C SER A 165 4.29 -12.44 -7.90
N ILE A 166 5.38 -12.36 -7.18
CA ILE A 166 5.99 -11.10 -6.71
C ILE A 166 6.17 -10.11 -7.87
N ARG A 167 6.55 -10.63 -9.05
CA ARG A 167 6.68 -9.84 -10.27
C ARG A 167 5.40 -9.12 -10.67
N GLU A 168 4.23 -9.76 -10.57
CA GLU A 168 2.97 -9.12 -10.88
C GLU A 168 2.64 -8.00 -9.87
N LYS A 169 2.88 -8.23 -8.59
CA LYS A 169 2.73 -7.20 -7.55
C LYS A 169 3.61 -5.96 -7.84
N LEU A 170 4.85 -6.17 -8.25
CA LEU A 170 5.75 -5.09 -8.67
C LEU A 170 5.24 -4.38 -9.93
N ARG A 171 4.67 -5.12 -10.88
CA ARG A 171 4.04 -4.54 -12.08
C ARG A 171 2.88 -3.59 -11.73
N LEU A 172 2.05 -3.94 -10.76
CA LEU A 172 0.94 -3.08 -10.32
C LEU A 172 1.42 -1.73 -9.74
N ALA A 173 2.63 -1.70 -9.22
CA ALA A 173 3.24 -0.49 -8.66
C ALA A 173 4.01 0.35 -9.70
N SER A 174 4.41 -0.24 -10.83
CA SER A 174 5.35 0.38 -11.79
C SER A 174 4.85 1.68 -12.41
N THR A 175 3.53 1.87 -12.52
CA THR A 175 2.91 3.08 -13.10
C THR A 175 2.55 4.14 -12.05
N ARG A 176 2.92 3.92 -10.78
CA ARG A 176 2.52 4.78 -9.68
C ARG A 176 3.62 5.73 -9.27
N SER A 177 3.22 6.86 -8.70
CA SER A 177 4.12 7.90 -8.26
C SER A 177 4.02 8.12 -6.74
N THR A 178 5.12 8.52 -6.14
CA THR A 178 5.21 8.91 -4.74
C THR A 178 5.94 10.24 -4.61
N THR A 179 5.66 10.98 -3.55
CA THR A 179 6.36 12.25 -3.28
C THR A 179 7.81 12.00 -2.87
N ARG A 180 8.04 10.93 -2.10
CA ARG A 180 9.39 10.47 -1.74
C ARG A 180 9.73 9.24 -2.55
N VAL A 181 10.96 9.14 -3.02
CA VAL A 181 11.42 8.03 -3.86
C VAL A 181 11.31 6.71 -3.10
N GLU A 182 11.72 6.66 -1.85
CA GLU A 182 11.67 5.48 -0.99
C GLU A 182 10.24 4.99 -0.70
N ASP A 183 9.25 5.88 -0.74
CA ASP A 183 7.83 5.52 -0.53
C ASP A 183 7.31 4.59 -1.63
N ALA A 184 7.90 4.63 -2.82
CA ALA A 184 7.59 3.66 -3.88
C ALA A 184 7.83 2.22 -3.41
N THR A 185 8.89 2.02 -2.63
CA THR A 185 9.24 0.73 -2.03
C THR A 185 8.39 0.43 -0.79
N TYR A 186 8.26 1.38 0.12
CA TYR A 186 7.58 1.15 1.39
C TYR A 186 6.09 0.89 1.23
N SER A 187 5.46 1.49 0.22
CA SER A 187 4.05 1.20 -0.10
C SER A 187 3.80 -0.24 -0.55
N LEU A 188 4.85 -1.01 -0.85
CA LEU A 188 4.78 -2.40 -1.27
C LEU A 188 4.99 -3.41 -0.15
N LEU A 189 5.52 -3.01 1.01
CA LEU A 189 5.87 -3.94 2.09
C LEU A 189 4.70 -4.84 2.47
N GLY A 190 3.50 -4.26 2.64
CA GLY A 190 2.30 -5.02 2.99
C GLY A 190 1.78 -5.90 1.85
N ILE A 191 1.80 -5.41 0.61
CA ILE A 191 1.37 -6.17 -0.59
C ILE A 191 2.25 -7.39 -0.81
N LEU A 192 3.55 -7.26 -0.55
CA LEU A 192 4.56 -8.31 -0.73
C LEU A 192 4.73 -9.19 0.50
N ASP A 193 3.99 -8.88 1.59
CA ASP A 193 4.11 -9.55 2.90
C ASP A 193 5.56 -9.60 3.41
N VAL A 194 6.28 -8.49 3.23
CA VAL A 194 7.68 -8.36 3.64
C VAL A 194 7.74 -7.81 5.05
N VAL A 195 8.45 -8.52 5.91
CA VAL A 195 8.73 -8.11 7.29
C VAL A 195 10.23 -7.97 7.52
N GLY A 196 10.62 -7.18 8.52
CA GLY A 196 12.03 -7.01 8.91
C GLY A 196 12.80 -5.98 8.07
N ILE A 197 12.10 -5.17 7.25
CA ILE A 197 12.69 -4.01 6.59
C ILE A 197 12.30 -2.77 7.36
N SER A 198 13.29 -2.04 7.87
CA SER A 198 13.09 -0.72 8.47
C SER A 198 12.96 0.34 7.38
N ALA A 199 11.98 1.23 7.53
CA ALA A 199 11.85 2.39 6.66
C ALA A 199 12.92 3.44 7.06
N ILE A 200 13.76 3.85 6.13
CA ILE A 200 14.82 4.83 6.35
C ILE A 200 14.51 6.05 5.49
N CYS A 201 14.27 7.20 6.15
CA CYS A 201 14.02 8.45 5.43
C CYS A 201 15.26 8.88 4.64
N GLY A 202 15.08 9.22 3.36
CA GLY A 202 16.16 9.74 2.51
C GLY A 202 17.07 8.70 1.88
N GLU A 203 16.77 7.39 2.03
CA GLU A 203 17.59 6.36 1.36
C GLU A 203 17.31 6.24 -0.15
N GLY A 204 16.24 6.88 -0.64
CA GLY A 204 15.93 6.93 -2.06
C GLY A 204 15.75 5.53 -2.69
N GLU A 205 16.37 5.33 -3.87
CA GLU A 205 16.25 4.07 -4.63
C GLU A 205 16.94 2.86 -3.95
N VAL A 206 17.79 3.07 -2.96
CA VAL A 206 18.43 1.99 -2.20
C VAL A 206 17.39 1.13 -1.49
N SER A 207 16.25 1.73 -1.11
CA SER A 207 15.11 1.04 -0.52
C SER A 207 14.63 -0.14 -1.37
N LEU A 208 14.53 0.05 -2.68
CA LEU A 208 14.12 -1.00 -3.62
C LEU A 208 15.11 -2.16 -3.66
N GLY A 209 16.40 -1.85 -3.70
CA GLY A 209 17.45 -2.88 -3.66
C GLY A 209 17.36 -3.73 -2.38
N ARG A 210 17.15 -3.09 -1.23
CA ARG A 210 16.95 -3.80 0.06
C ARG A 210 15.70 -4.67 0.06
N LEU A 211 14.60 -4.17 -0.50
CA LEU A 211 13.35 -4.92 -0.64
C LEU A 211 13.57 -6.18 -1.50
N LEU A 212 14.12 -6.02 -2.68
CA LEU A 212 14.34 -7.12 -3.62
C LEU A 212 15.34 -8.15 -3.08
N ALA A 213 16.40 -7.71 -2.40
CA ALA A 213 17.34 -8.60 -1.73
C ALA A 213 16.66 -9.41 -0.62
N ASN A 214 15.81 -8.78 0.19
CA ASN A 214 15.04 -9.46 1.23
C ASN A 214 14.09 -10.52 0.62
N ILE A 215 13.36 -10.16 -0.43
CA ILE A 215 12.46 -11.07 -1.13
C ILE A 215 13.23 -12.26 -1.69
N LEU A 216 14.33 -12.02 -2.40
CA LEU A 216 15.14 -13.07 -3.00
C LEU A 216 15.68 -14.04 -1.96
N THR A 217 16.17 -13.52 -0.85
CA THR A 217 16.71 -14.33 0.26
C THR A 217 15.63 -15.19 0.92
N ARG A 218 14.41 -14.68 1.07
CA ARG A 218 13.32 -15.38 1.78
C ARG A 218 12.53 -16.34 0.92
N SER A 219 12.22 -15.95 -0.31
CA SER A 219 11.36 -16.72 -1.21
C SER A 219 12.11 -17.53 -2.25
N GLY A 220 13.36 -17.17 -2.56
CA GLY A 220 14.10 -17.73 -3.68
C GLY A 220 13.49 -17.40 -5.05
N ASP A 221 12.50 -16.51 -5.13
CA ASP A 221 11.81 -16.17 -6.37
C ASP A 221 12.71 -15.31 -7.27
N VAL A 222 13.42 -15.97 -8.16
CA VAL A 222 14.30 -15.31 -9.14
C VAL A 222 13.53 -14.57 -10.24
N SER A 223 12.21 -14.72 -10.34
CA SER A 223 11.40 -14.01 -11.33
C SER A 223 11.45 -12.49 -11.17
N ILE A 224 11.79 -12.00 -9.98
CA ILE A 224 12.02 -10.58 -9.70
C ILE A 224 13.18 -9.98 -10.50
N LEU A 225 14.12 -10.82 -11.01
CA LEU A 225 15.24 -10.41 -11.82
C LEU A 225 14.90 -10.39 -13.33
N ALA A 226 13.75 -10.94 -13.72
CA ALA A 226 13.29 -10.99 -15.11
C ALA A 226 12.52 -9.70 -15.48
N TRP A 227 13.24 -8.64 -15.75
CA TRP A 227 12.70 -7.33 -16.09
C TRP A 227 13.29 -6.76 -17.39
N THR A 228 12.63 -5.75 -17.95
CA THR A 228 13.07 -4.99 -19.10
C THR A 228 12.92 -3.50 -18.77
N GLY A 229 13.91 -2.69 -19.12
CA GLY A 229 13.93 -1.25 -18.87
C GLY A 229 15.29 -0.76 -18.39
N GLU A 230 15.34 0.48 -17.91
CA GLU A 230 16.58 1.07 -17.37
C GLU A 230 16.88 0.54 -15.97
N SER A 231 18.16 0.29 -15.69
CA SER A 231 18.62 -0.12 -14.36
C SER A 231 18.61 1.06 -13.39
N SER A 232 18.38 0.77 -12.11
CA SER A 232 18.53 1.77 -11.04
C SER A 232 19.99 2.27 -10.95
N ARG A 233 20.17 3.53 -10.59
CA ARG A 233 21.51 4.14 -10.35
C ARG A 233 22.30 3.43 -9.26
N PHE A 234 21.62 2.84 -8.29
CA PHE A 234 22.23 2.24 -7.10
C PHE A 234 22.46 0.73 -7.22
N ASN A 235 21.77 0.08 -8.15
CA ASN A 235 21.88 -1.36 -8.37
C ASN A 235 21.77 -1.66 -9.86
N SER A 236 22.88 -1.92 -10.51
CA SER A 236 22.97 -2.21 -11.95
C SER A 236 22.15 -3.42 -12.40
N CYS A 237 21.69 -4.24 -11.47
CA CYS A 237 20.88 -5.45 -11.72
C CYS A 237 19.39 -5.28 -11.38
N LEU A 238 18.96 -4.10 -10.88
CA LEU A 238 17.61 -3.90 -10.38
C LEU A 238 16.96 -2.67 -11.05
N VAL A 239 15.75 -2.85 -11.52
CA VAL A 239 15.00 -1.81 -12.24
C VAL A 239 14.60 -0.70 -11.29
N SER A 240 14.67 0.54 -11.77
CA SER A 240 13.85 1.62 -11.22
C SER A 240 12.38 1.26 -11.38
N LEU A 241 11.56 1.47 -10.35
CA LEU A 241 10.09 1.25 -10.43
C LEU A 241 9.42 2.14 -11.48
N CYS A 242 10.16 3.12 -12.01
CA CYS A 242 9.68 4.05 -13.04
C CYS A 242 9.74 3.50 -14.47
N SER A 243 10.33 2.33 -14.69
CA SER A 243 10.46 1.73 -16.01
C SER A 243 9.29 0.80 -16.28
N THR A 244 8.59 1.04 -17.37
CA THR A 244 7.45 0.22 -17.83
C THR A 244 7.86 -1.25 -17.95
N VAL A 245 7.35 -2.09 -17.05
CA VAL A 245 7.48 -3.54 -17.16
C VAL A 245 6.57 -4.01 -18.27
N GLN A 246 7.09 -4.09 -19.51
CA GLN A 246 6.35 -4.74 -20.58
C GLN A 246 6.21 -6.25 -20.28
N PRO A 247 5.04 -6.85 -20.57
CA PRO A 247 4.89 -8.29 -20.41
C PRO A 247 5.86 -8.98 -21.38
N CYS A 248 6.76 -9.79 -20.83
CA CYS A 248 7.60 -10.67 -21.62
C CYS A 248 6.69 -11.62 -22.41
N ARG A 249 6.68 -11.51 -23.74
CA ARG A 249 6.09 -12.54 -24.59
C ARG A 249 6.82 -13.83 -24.27
N THR A 250 6.09 -14.84 -23.84
CA THR A 250 6.60 -16.21 -23.63
C THR A 250 7.08 -16.75 -24.97
N SER A 251 8.33 -16.51 -25.33
CA SER A 251 8.98 -17.28 -26.36
C SER A 251 9.32 -18.65 -25.76
N GLN A 252 8.69 -19.68 -26.25
CA GLN A 252 9.01 -21.06 -25.94
C GLN A 252 10.39 -21.40 -26.52
N HIS A 253 11.45 -21.03 -25.82
CA HIS A 253 12.76 -21.59 -26.07
C HIS A 253 13.30 -22.18 -24.76
N PRO A 254 13.69 -23.46 -24.76
CA PRO A 254 14.25 -24.10 -23.59
C PRO A 254 15.59 -23.44 -23.24
N PHE A 255 15.67 -22.86 -22.06
CA PHE A 255 16.93 -22.38 -21.48
C PHE A 255 17.91 -23.55 -21.35
N ARG A 256 18.99 -23.51 -22.12
CA ARG A 256 20.19 -24.30 -21.84
C ARG A 256 20.83 -23.73 -20.58
N THR A 257 20.74 -24.47 -19.51
CA THR A 257 21.50 -24.19 -18.29
C THR A 257 23.00 -24.24 -18.58
N PRO A 258 23.79 -23.23 -18.22
CA PRO A 258 25.23 -23.35 -18.22
C PRO A 258 25.62 -24.39 -17.15
N ARG A 259 26.32 -25.45 -17.55
CA ARG A 259 26.95 -26.39 -16.61
C ARG A 259 28.00 -25.62 -15.79
N CYS A 260 27.71 -25.35 -14.53
CA CYS A 260 28.75 -25.05 -13.56
C CYS A 260 29.60 -26.29 -13.36
N LYS A 261 30.89 -26.16 -13.59
CA LYS A 261 31.88 -27.20 -13.27
C LYS A 261 31.90 -27.37 -11.74
N GLU A 262 31.53 -28.56 -11.28
CA GLU A 262 31.81 -28.99 -9.92
C GLU A 262 33.33 -29.17 -9.75
N SER A 263 33.93 -28.21 -9.03
CA SER A 263 35.24 -28.45 -8.40
C SER A 263 35.31 -27.67 -7.09
N SER A 264 35.49 -28.45 -6.02
CA SER A 264 35.94 -28.03 -4.70
C SER A 264 34.87 -27.56 -3.71
N LEU A 265 34.16 -28.49 -3.11
CA LEU A 265 33.69 -28.42 -1.73
C LEU A 265 33.75 -29.82 -1.08
N ARG A 266 34.92 -30.22 -0.66
CA ARG A 266 35.08 -31.24 0.39
C ARG A 266 35.74 -30.61 1.58
N ASN A 267 35.18 -30.91 2.75
CA ASN A 267 35.63 -30.63 4.11
C ASN A 267 35.12 -29.32 4.75
N LEU A 268 34.02 -29.46 5.47
CA LEU A 268 33.94 -28.86 6.81
C LEU A 268 33.01 -29.78 7.66
N HIS A 269 33.59 -30.28 8.71
CA HIS A 269 33.03 -31.26 9.67
C HIS A 269 31.86 -30.69 10.49
N SER A 270 30.94 -31.59 10.78
CA SER A 270 29.96 -31.64 11.84
C SER A 270 30.25 -30.84 13.10
N THR A 271 29.36 -29.90 13.43
CA THR A 271 29.12 -29.50 14.80
C THR A 271 27.62 -29.49 15.08
N SER A 272 27.24 -30.38 15.96
CA SER A 272 25.92 -30.60 16.53
C SER A 272 25.40 -29.31 17.16
N MET A 273 24.31 -28.73 16.63
CA MET A 273 23.52 -27.73 17.34
C MET A 273 22.17 -28.35 17.71
N ARG A 274 21.91 -28.36 19.00
CA ARG A 274 20.65 -28.75 19.64
C ARG A 274 19.52 -27.80 19.19
N PRO A 275 18.27 -28.29 19.06
CA PRO A 275 17.15 -27.44 18.69
C PRO A 275 16.76 -26.55 19.87
N TRP A 276 16.81 -25.24 19.66
CA TRP A 276 16.23 -24.26 20.55
C TRP A 276 14.71 -24.27 20.38
N GLY A 277 14.02 -24.33 21.54
CA GLY A 277 12.58 -24.40 21.59
C GLY A 277 11.90 -23.23 20.90
N CYS A 278 10.87 -23.54 20.14
CA CYS A 278 9.95 -22.60 19.52
C CYS A 278 9.14 -21.90 20.63
N SER A 279 9.64 -20.74 21.08
CA SER A 279 8.83 -19.82 21.87
C SER A 279 7.91 -19.11 20.89
N THR A 280 6.61 -19.35 21.01
CA THR A 280 5.56 -18.58 20.34
C THR A 280 5.69 -17.13 20.74
N VAL A 281 6.34 -16.32 19.90
CA VAL A 281 6.30 -14.87 20.02
C VAL A 281 4.92 -14.45 19.55
N SER A 282 4.03 -14.24 20.50
CA SER A 282 2.81 -13.47 20.32
C SER A 282 3.21 -12.05 19.89
N SER A 283 3.22 -11.79 18.59
CA SER A 283 3.41 -10.44 18.05
C SER A 283 2.18 -9.62 18.40
N SER A 284 2.21 -8.93 19.54
CA SER A 284 1.24 -7.90 19.88
C SER A 284 1.44 -6.71 18.93
N PHE A 285 0.78 -6.76 17.76
CA PHE A 285 0.65 -5.59 16.92
C PHE A 285 -0.05 -4.49 17.70
N ARG A 286 0.61 -3.37 17.94
CA ARG A 286 -0.04 -2.18 18.50
C ARG A 286 -1.18 -1.78 17.59
N ARG A 287 -2.36 -1.53 18.19
CA ARG A 287 -3.52 -1.00 17.46
C ARG A 287 -3.18 0.43 16.98
N PRO A 288 -3.64 0.83 15.78
CA PRO A 288 -3.44 2.20 15.32
C PRO A 288 -4.08 3.20 16.29
N SER A 289 -3.49 4.38 16.42
CA SER A 289 -4.11 5.48 17.15
C SER A 289 -5.39 5.91 16.41
N LEU A 290 -6.54 5.64 17.01
CA LEU A 290 -7.86 5.94 16.46
C LEU A 290 -8.40 7.23 17.07
N GLN A 291 -9.09 8.04 16.29
CA GLN A 291 -9.86 9.18 16.78
C GLN A 291 -11.28 8.75 17.12
N ARG A 292 -11.73 9.09 18.32
CA ARG A 292 -13.11 8.87 18.72
C ARG A 292 -14.01 9.93 18.06
N VAL A 293 -15.05 9.48 17.39
CA VAL A 293 -16.06 10.32 16.73
C VAL A 293 -17.37 10.21 17.52
N GLY A 294 -17.30 10.60 18.80
CA GLY A 294 -18.42 10.55 19.73
C GLY A 294 -19.29 11.80 19.67
#